data_692e73ae5fa4561d4706f2a608df4118
#
_entry.id   692e73ae5fa4561d4706f2a608df4118
#
_cell.length_a   1.000
_cell.length_b   1.000
_cell.length_c   1.000
_cell.angle_alpha   90.00
_cell.angle_beta   90.00
_cell.angle_gamma   90.00
#
_symmetry.space_group_name_H-M   'P 1'
#
loop_
_entity.id
_entity.type
_entity.pdbx_description
1 polymer ?
#
loop_
_entity_poly.entity_id
_entity_poly.type
_entity_poly.pdbx_seq_one_letter_code
_entity_poly.pdbx_strand_id
1 'polypeptide(L)'
;GLAFTADKNLYLYKKQIPASSLIKSDPFMNYLTTILKNNFNYHKILDSPLSIIGHSRLVTNGSLENNKNNQPVLAGSIVGVHNGIVTNDLALWGKFPSIDRKYEIDTEIIFSLIDLFSNERKKGLIDSVVETFSFLEGSASIALINKRGESILATNTGSLYY
;
A
#
# COMPACT_ATOMS: atom_id res chain seq x y z
N GLY A 1 -0.01 10.22 -2.20
CA GLY A 1 1.21 9.49 -1.88
C GLY A 1 1.60 8.51 -2.98
N LEU A 2 2.82 8.01 -2.87
CA LEU A 2 3.40 7.11 -3.86
C LEU A 2 4.29 6.09 -3.14
N ALA A 3 4.26 4.83 -3.61
CA ALA A 3 5.16 3.79 -3.16
C ALA A 3 5.75 3.04 -4.35
N PHE A 4 6.95 2.53 -4.18
CA PHE A 4 7.62 1.72 -5.21
C PHE A 4 8.60 0.74 -4.59
N THR A 5 8.89 -0.32 -5.35
CA THR A 5 9.92 -1.29 -5.00
C THR A 5 11.12 -1.12 -5.92
N ALA A 6 12.31 -1.17 -5.34
CA ALA A 6 13.55 -1.31 -6.07
C ALA A 6 14.54 -2.06 -5.18
N ASP A 7 15.30 -2.99 -5.75
CA ASP A 7 16.32 -3.79 -5.06
C ASP A 7 15.80 -4.40 -3.73
N LYS A 8 14.65 -5.05 -3.78
CA LYS A 8 13.98 -5.69 -2.63
C LYS A 8 13.63 -4.75 -1.45
N ASN A 9 13.68 -3.45 -1.69
CA ASN A 9 13.25 -2.44 -0.74
C ASN A 9 11.92 -1.82 -1.14
N LEU A 10 11.11 -1.47 -0.13
CA LEU A 10 9.90 -0.69 -0.29
C LEU A 10 10.20 0.77 0.05
N TYR A 11 9.88 1.65 -0.84
CA TYR A 11 10.00 3.09 -0.69
C TYR A 11 8.61 3.72 -0.66
N LEU A 12 8.40 4.62 0.27
CA LEU A 12 7.09 5.25 0.49
C LEU A 12 7.27 6.75 0.69
N TYR A 13 6.55 7.54 -0.09
CA TYR A 13 6.50 8.98 0.07
C TYR A 13 5.05 9.46 0.14
N LYS A 14 4.71 10.10 1.26
CA LYS A 14 3.36 10.64 1.51
C LYS A 14 3.43 12.10 1.90
N LYS A 15 2.54 12.91 1.36
CA LYS A 15 2.37 14.31 1.75
C LYS A 15 0.94 14.75 1.48
N GLN A 16 0.42 15.61 2.35
CA GLN A 16 -0.93 16.16 2.25
C GLN A 16 -0.97 17.35 1.28
N ILE A 17 -0.68 17.08 0.03
CA ILE A 17 -0.77 18.06 -1.07
C ILE A 17 -1.31 17.37 -2.32
N PRO A 18 -1.88 18.10 -3.28
CA PRO A 18 -2.32 17.53 -4.55
C PRO A 18 -1.20 16.74 -5.24
N ALA A 19 -1.57 15.65 -5.91
CA ALA A 19 -0.60 14.79 -6.60
C ALA A 19 0.24 15.57 -7.62
N SER A 20 -0.37 16.50 -8.36
CA SER A 20 0.31 17.38 -9.31
C SER A 20 1.36 18.29 -8.67
N SER A 21 1.16 18.71 -7.43
CA SER A 21 2.13 19.48 -6.66
C SER A 21 3.21 18.59 -6.04
N LEU A 22 2.83 17.37 -5.60
CA LEU A 22 3.75 16.41 -5.03
C LEU A 22 4.87 16.05 -6.00
N ILE A 23 4.51 15.63 -7.21
CA ILE A 23 5.46 15.16 -8.23
C ILE A 23 6.40 16.27 -8.74
N LYS A 24 6.06 17.54 -8.51
CA LYS A 24 6.88 18.71 -8.88
C LYS A 24 7.67 19.28 -7.71
N SER A 25 7.46 18.75 -6.49
CA SER A 25 8.12 19.30 -5.31
C SER A 25 9.58 18.87 -5.19
N ASP A 26 10.46 19.80 -4.86
CA ASP A 26 11.89 19.52 -4.66
C ASP A 26 12.15 18.40 -3.65
N PRO A 27 11.45 18.34 -2.49
CA PRO A 27 11.66 17.25 -1.54
C PRO A 27 11.35 15.87 -2.13
N PHE A 28 10.30 15.75 -2.96
CA PHE A 28 9.96 14.50 -3.64
C PHE A 28 10.98 14.15 -4.72
N MET A 29 11.38 15.13 -5.54
CA MET A 29 12.35 14.93 -6.60
C MET A 29 13.72 14.54 -6.05
N ASN A 30 14.15 15.15 -4.94
CA ASN A 30 15.39 14.79 -4.26
C ASN A 30 15.33 13.37 -3.67
N TYR A 31 14.21 13.02 -3.03
CA TYR A 31 13.96 11.68 -2.52
C TYR A 31 14.03 10.63 -3.63
N LEU A 32 13.30 10.83 -4.72
CA LEU A 32 13.28 9.93 -5.87
C LEU A 32 14.67 9.81 -6.52
N THR A 33 15.34 10.94 -6.75
CA THR A 33 16.66 10.96 -7.37
C THR A 33 17.69 10.19 -6.53
N THR A 34 17.64 10.33 -5.20
CA THR A 34 18.54 9.61 -4.30
C THR A 34 18.34 8.10 -4.40
N ILE A 35 17.07 7.66 -4.42
CA ILE A 35 16.77 6.23 -4.54
C ILE A 35 17.16 5.69 -5.91
N LEU A 36 16.82 6.40 -6.98
CA LEU A 36 17.15 5.95 -8.32
C LEU A 36 18.67 5.88 -8.54
N LYS A 37 19.45 6.84 -8.05
CA LYS A 37 20.91 6.79 -8.13
C LYS A 37 21.50 5.53 -7.48
N ASN A 38 20.91 5.08 -6.38
CA ASN A 38 21.38 3.91 -5.65
C ASN A 38 20.95 2.58 -6.28
N ASN A 39 19.95 2.61 -7.18
CA ASN A 39 19.37 1.42 -7.80
C ASN A 39 19.65 1.31 -9.30
N PHE A 40 20.30 2.29 -9.91
CA PHE A 40 20.73 2.22 -11.30
C PHE A 40 22.21 1.78 -11.37
N ASN A 41 22.50 0.82 -12.22
CA ASN A 41 23.87 0.42 -12.52
C ASN A 41 24.59 1.47 -13.39
N TYR A 42 25.87 1.21 -13.68
CA TYR A 42 26.72 2.08 -14.52
C TYR A 42 26.13 2.38 -15.91
N HIS A 43 25.33 1.46 -16.47
CA HIS A 43 24.65 1.62 -17.75
C HIS A 43 23.31 2.34 -17.65
N LYS A 44 22.94 2.87 -16.47
CA LYS A 44 21.63 3.49 -16.19
C LYS A 44 20.44 2.55 -16.40
N ILE A 45 20.66 1.27 -16.16
CA ILE A 45 19.63 0.22 -16.19
C ILE A 45 19.32 -0.14 -14.75
N LEU A 46 18.04 -0.33 -14.42
CA LEU A 46 17.63 -0.84 -13.12
C LEU A 46 18.09 -2.28 -12.96
N ASP A 47 18.72 -2.57 -11.82
CA ASP A 47 19.22 -3.92 -11.51
C ASP A 47 18.09 -4.90 -11.15
N SER A 48 16.89 -4.36 -10.87
CA SER A 48 15.70 -5.15 -10.54
C SER A 48 14.42 -4.54 -11.11
N PRO A 49 13.35 -5.31 -11.26
CA PRO A 49 12.05 -4.78 -11.67
C PRO A 49 11.57 -3.67 -10.73
N LEU A 50 11.03 -2.62 -11.33
CA LEU A 50 10.42 -1.50 -10.62
C LEU A 50 8.90 -1.62 -10.67
N SER A 51 8.26 -1.72 -9.51
CA SER A 51 6.81 -1.62 -9.39
C SER A 51 6.45 -0.34 -8.66
N ILE A 52 5.49 0.41 -9.19
CA ILE A 52 5.07 1.70 -8.64
C ILE A 52 3.56 1.69 -8.45
N ILE A 53 3.10 2.12 -7.28
CA ILE A 53 1.69 2.42 -7.02
C ILE A 53 1.55 3.82 -6.45
N GLY A 54 0.45 4.48 -6.75
CA GLY A 54 0.17 5.82 -6.26
C GLY A 54 -1.31 6.00 -5.92
N HIS A 55 -1.59 6.95 -5.02
CA HIS A 55 -2.95 7.27 -4.62
C HIS A 55 -3.11 8.77 -4.37
N SER A 56 -4.18 9.31 -4.93
CA SER A 56 -4.68 10.64 -4.60
C SER A 56 -5.97 10.46 -3.78
N ARG A 57 -5.86 10.72 -2.48
CA ARG A 57 -6.93 10.42 -1.52
C ARG A 57 -8.06 11.45 -1.59
N LEU A 58 -9.30 10.98 -1.73
CA LEU A 58 -10.48 11.69 -1.26
C LEU A 58 -10.75 11.19 0.17
N VAL A 59 -10.89 12.09 1.14
CA VAL A 59 -11.00 11.69 2.55
C VAL A 59 -12.39 11.14 2.84
N THR A 60 -12.44 9.90 3.29
CA THR A 60 -13.66 9.25 3.78
C THR A 60 -13.59 8.94 5.27
N ASN A 61 -12.41 8.53 5.78
CA ASN A 61 -12.17 8.18 7.19
C ASN A 61 -10.81 8.71 7.65
N GLY A 62 -10.69 9.01 8.96
CA GLY A 62 -9.46 9.51 9.59
C GLY A 62 -9.21 11.00 9.38
N SER A 63 -8.40 11.59 10.27
CA SER A 63 -8.05 13.02 10.20
C SER A 63 -7.26 13.35 8.94
N LEU A 64 -7.61 14.48 8.31
CA LEU A 64 -6.85 15.08 7.21
C LEU A 64 -5.45 15.52 7.65
N GLU A 65 -5.34 16.01 8.87
CA GLU A 65 -4.10 16.59 9.40
C GLU A 65 -3.02 15.54 9.68
N ASN A 66 -3.43 14.28 9.86
CA ASN A 66 -2.52 13.19 10.09
C ASN A 66 -2.01 12.60 8.77
N ASN A 67 -0.81 13.00 8.34
CA ASN A 67 -0.19 12.48 7.11
C ASN A 67 -0.03 10.96 7.10
N LYS A 68 -0.03 10.30 8.28
CA LYS A 68 0.02 8.83 8.39
C LYS A 68 -1.22 8.18 7.79
N ASN A 69 -2.39 8.84 7.86
CA ASN A 69 -3.65 8.36 7.29
C ASN A 69 -3.72 8.47 5.76
N ASN A 70 -2.75 9.10 5.11
CA ASN A 70 -2.68 9.11 3.66
C ASN A 70 -2.18 7.77 3.12
N GLN A 71 -2.69 7.42 1.94
CA GLN A 71 -2.23 6.23 1.22
C GLN A 71 -1.01 6.58 0.33
N PRO A 72 -0.17 5.60 -0.02
CA PRO A 72 -0.23 4.17 0.30
C PRO A 72 -0.01 3.84 1.78
N VAL A 73 -0.51 2.68 2.22
CA VAL A 73 -0.36 2.14 3.59
C VAL A 73 0.68 1.04 3.60
N LEU A 74 1.61 1.12 4.54
CA LEU A 74 2.62 0.10 4.78
C LEU A 74 2.19 -0.80 5.94
N ALA A 75 2.10 -2.09 5.70
CA ALA A 75 1.86 -3.12 6.70
C ALA A 75 2.89 -4.24 6.53
N GLY A 76 3.80 -4.36 7.48
CA GLY A 76 4.88 -5.36 7.44
C GLY A 76 5.73 -5.30 6.17
N SER A 77 5.60 -6.30 5.32
CA SER A 77 6.33 -6.44 4.05
C SER A 77 5.54 -6.00 2.82
N ILE A 78 4.34 -5.46 3.01
CA ILE A 78 3.39 -5.08 1.97
C ILE A 78 3.12 -3.58 2.03
N VAL A 79 3.02 -2.94 0.88
CA VAL A 79 2.49 -1.58 0.75
C VAL A 79 1.37 -1.57 -0.27
N GLY A 80 0.28 -0.89 0.04
CA GLY A 80 -0.87 -0.90 -0.85
C GLY A 80 -1.73 0.35 -0.79
N VAL A 81 -2.62 0.44 -1.76
CA VAL A 81 -3.66 1.47 -1.89
C VAL A 81 -5.03 0.82 -1.99
N HIS A 82 -6.05 1.50 -1.49
CA HIS A 82 -7.41 1.03 -1.42
C HIS A 82 -8.38 2.14 -1.82
N ASN A 83 -9.30 1.81 -2.69
CA ASN A 83 -10.49 2.58 -2.98
C ASN A 83 -11.72 1.77 -2.55
N GLY A 84 -12.55 2.36 -1.72
CA GLY A 84 -13.73 1.73 -1.15
C GLY A 84 -13.91 2.08 0.32
N ILE A 85 -14.76 1.33 1.00
CA ILE A 85 -15.03 1.46 2.44
C ILE A 85 -15.18 0.05 3.01
N VAL A 86 -14.36 -0.29 3.99
CA VAL A 86 -14.50 -1.50 4.81
C VAL A 86 -15.37 -1.14 6.02
N THR A 87 -16.56 -1.72 6.07
CA THR A 87 -17.56 -1.35 7.10
C THR A 87 -17.38 -2.11 8.42
N ASN A 88 -16.66 -3.22 8.40
CA ASN A 88 -16.42 -4.07 9.57
C ASN A 88 -14.97 -4.00 10.10
N ASP A 89 -14.22 -2.93 9.79
CA ASP A 89 -12.81 -2.80 10.19
C ASP A 89 -12.60 -2.96 11.70
N LEU A 90 -13.45 -2.35 12.54
CA LEU A 90 -13.34 -2.47 14.00
C LEU A 90 -13.56 -3.91 14.50
N ALA A 91 -14.49 -4.64 13.89
CA ALA A 91 -14.73 -6.04 14.22
C ALA A 91 -13.52 -6.91 13.83
N LEU A 92 -12.88 -6.60 12.71
CA LEU A 92 -11.67 -7.29 12.27
C LEU A 92 -10.49 -7.03 13.19
N TRP A 93 -10.28 -5.79 13.66
CA TRP A 93 -9.27 -5.50 14.69
C TRP A 93 -9.50 -6.31 15.96
N GLY A 94 -10.76 -6.45 16.41
CA GLY A 94 -11.13 -7.29 17.54
C GLY A 94 -10.88 -8.79 17.31
N LYS A 95 -11.09 -9.27 16.07
CA LYS A 95 -10.88 -10.67 15.69
C LYS A 95 -9.41 -11.07 15.57
N PHE A 96 -8.54 -10.12 15.22
CA PHE A 96 -7.11 -10.32 15.01
C PHE A 96 -6.27 -9.45 15.96
N PRO A 97 -6.35 -9.66 17.30
CA PRO A 97 -5.73 -8.79 18.28
C PRO A 97 -4.20 -8.87 18.31
N SER A 98 -3.59 -9.80 17.59
CA SER A 98 -2.13 -9.87 17.42
C SER A 98 -1.58 -8.80 16.47
N ILE A 99 -2.44 -8.09 15.74
CA ILE A 99 -2.03 -7.03 14.81
C ILE A 99 -2.11 -5.69 15.50
N ASP A 100 -1.00 -4.95 15.55
CA ASP A 100 -0.97 -3.58 16.07
C ASP A 100 -1.55 -2.59 15.05
N ARG A 101 -2.61 -1.89 15.44
CA ARG A 101 -3.19 -0.79 14.66
C ARG A 101 -2.31 0.45 14.76
N LYS A 102 -1.90 1.01 13.61
CA LYS A 102 -1.00 2.17 13.52
C LYS A 102 -1.67 3.40 12.93
N TYR A 103 -2.78 3.22 12.21
CA TYR A 103 -3.49 4.26 11.48
C TYR A 103 -4.97 4.29 11.85
N GLU A 104 -5.63 5.41 11.53
CA GLU A 104 -7.06 5.63 11.83
C GLU A 104 -7.97 5.24 10.66
N ILE A 105 -7.44 4.61 9.62
CA ILE A 105 -8.15 4.30 8.38
C ILE A 105 -8.44 2.80 8.26
N ASP A 106 -9.57 2.49 7.66
CA ASP A 106 -10.03 1.14 7.35
C ASP A 106 -9.11 0.38 6.39
N THR A 107 -8.39 1.09 5.55
CA THR A 107 -7.41 0.53 4.61
C THR A 107 -6.33 -0.31 5.30
N GLU A 108 -5.93 0.05 6.52
CA GLU A 108 -4.83 -0.61 7.22
C GLU A 108 -5.12 -2.08 7.50
N ILE A 109 -6.34 -2.42 7.93
CA ILE A 109 -6.67 -3.81 8.28
C ILE A 109 -6.56 -4.75 7.08
N ILE A 110 -6.84 -4.26 5.86
CA ILE A 110 -6.72 -5.05 4.64
C ILE A 110 -5.28 -5.54 4.47
N PHE A 111 -4.32 -4.62 4.45
CA PHE A 111 -2.92 -4.95 4.20
C PHE A 111 -2.27 -5.66 5.38
N SER A 112 -2.70 -5.36 6.61
CA SER A 112 -2.25 -6.06 7.81
C SER A 112 -2.69 -7.52 7.83
N LEU A 113 -3.90 -7.84 7.39
CA LEU A 113 -4.37 -9.22 7.25
C LEU A 113 -3.63 -9.96 6.13
N ILE A 114 -3.40 -9.31 4.99
CA ILE A 114 -2.64 -9.93 3.90
C ILE A 114 -1.20 -10.23 4.35
N ASP A 115 -0.55 -9.32 5.07
CA ASP A 115 0.79 -9.55 5.63
C ASP A 115 0.80 -10.68 6.66
N LEU A 116 -0.16 -10.70 7.58
CA LEU A 116 -0.33 -11.77 8.57
C LEU A 116 -0.46 -13.15 7.89
N PHE A 117 -1.35 -13.27 6.90
CA PHE A 117 -1.61 -14.55 6.25
C PHE A 117 -0.43 -15.01 5.39
N SER A 118 0.25 -14.09 4.72
CA SER A 118 1.39 -14.42 3.86
C SER A 118 2.65 -14.77 4.65
N ASN A 119 2.94 -14.08 5.72
CA ASN A 119 4.17 -14.25 6.48
C ASN A 119 4.03 -15.25 7.62
N GLU A 120 3.03 -15.13 8.49
CA GLU A 120 2.88 -15.98 9.65
C GLU A 120 2.26 -17.34 9.29
N ARG A 121 1.26 -17.35 8.41
CA ARG A 121 0.61 -18.58 7.97
C ARG A 121 1.26 -19.23 6.74
N LYS A 122 2.32 -18.60 6.22
CA LYS A 122 3.10 -19.08 5.06
C LYS A 122 2.24 -19.38 3.82
N LYS A 123 1.15 -18.63 3.65
CA LYS A 123 0.32 -18.71 2.46
C LYS A 123 0.94 -17.94 1.30
N GLY A 124 0.63 -18.37 0.09
CA GLY A 124 0.95 -17.56 -1.10
C GLY A 124 0.28 -16.18 -1.03
N LEU A 125 0.88 -15.18 -1.67
CA LEU A 125 0.35 -13.80 -1.63
C LEU A 125 -1.08 -13.71 -2.18
N ILE A 126 -1.39 -14.44 -3.28
CA ILE A 126 -2.72 -14.50 -3.87
C ILE A 126 -3.73 -15.10 -2.89
N ASP A 127 -3.40 -16.25 -2.28
CA ASP A 127 -4.29 -16.92 -1.31
C ASP A 127 -4.53 -16.04 -0.08
N SER A 128 -3.52 -15.27 0.33
CA SER A 128 -3.63 -14.31 1.44
C SER A 128 -4.59 -13.17 1.11
N VAL A 129 -4.57 -12.68 -0.13
CA VAL A 129 -5.53 -11.67 -0.62
C VAL A 129 -6.94 -12.26 -0.65
N VAL A 130 -7.12 -13.44 -1.24
CA VAL A 130 -8.43 -14.10 -1.31
C VAL A 130 -9.01 -14.34 0.09
N GLU A 131 -8.19 -14.86 1.02
CA GLU A 131 -8.63 -15.06 2.40
C GLU A 131 -8.99 -13.73 3.08
N THR A 132 -8.18 -12.70 2.91
CA THR A 132 -8.49 -11.37 3.46
C THR A 132 -9.84 -10.88 2.96
N PHE A 133 -10.07 -10.95 1.64
CA PHE A 133 -11.33 -10.51 1.04
C PHE A 133 -12.55 -11.29 1.55
N SER A 134 -12.39 -12.56 1.97
CA SER A 134 -13.48 -13.33 2.57
C SER A 134 -13.94 -12.81 3.94
N PHE A 135 -13.13 -11.99 4.61
CA PHE A 135 -13.48 -11.35 5.88
C PHE A 135 -14.04 -9.94 5.72
N LEU A 136 -13.83 -9.29 4.56
CA LEU A 136 -14.23 -7.89 4.36
C LEU A 136 -15.73 -7.76 4.12
N GLU A 137 -16.35 -6.81 4.82
CA GLU A 137 -17.66 -6.29 4.50
C GLU A 137 -17.53 -4.88 3.91
N GLY A 138 -18.35 -4.57 2.90
CA GLY A 138 -18.29 -3.31 2.17
C GLY A 138 -17.58 -3.46 0.81
N SER A 139 -16.95 -2.41 0.34
CA SER A 139 -16.30 -2.36 -0.97
C SER A 139 -14.80 -2.19 -0.84
N ALA A 140 -14.05 -2.95 -1.62
CA ALA A 140 -12.60 -2.81 -1.69
C ALA A 140 -12.09 -3.07 -3.11
N SER A 141 -11.38 -2.09 -3.65
CA SER A 141 -10.50 -2.24 -4.81
C SER A 141 -9.10 -1.87 -4.38
N ILE A 142 -8.16 -2.80 -4.48
CA ILE A 142 -6.80 -2.62 -3.99
C ILE A 142 -5.76 -2.78 -5.09
N ALA A 143 -4.65 -2.06 -4.92
CA ALA A 143 -3.38 -2.40 -5.55
C ALA A 143 -2.32 -2.51 -4.46
N LEU A 144 -1.53 -3.57 -4.50
CA LEU A 144 -0.43 -3.77 -3.56
C LEU A 144 0.85 -4.20 -4.27
N ILE A 145 1.97 -3.90 -3.61
CA ILE A 145 3.31 -4.38 -3.97
C ILE A 145 4.01 -4.87 -2.70
N ASN A 146 4.88 -5.85 -2.84
CA ASN A 146 5.68 -6.35 -1.73
C ASN A 146 7.19 -6.20 -1.99
N LYS A 147 8.01 -6.51 -0.99
CA LYS A 147 9.48 -6.44 -1.09
C LYS A 147 10.09 -7.35 -2.16
N ARG A 148 9.36 -8.36 -2.62
CA ARG A 148 9.83 -9.27 -3.68
C ARG A 148 9.54 -8.74 -5.09
N GLY A 149 8.87 -7.57 -5.19
CA GLY A 149 8.44 -6.99 -6.47
C GLY A 149 7.15 -7.60 -7.02
N GLU A 150 6.49 -8.49 -6.25
CA GLU A 150 5.17 -9.01 -6.63
C GLU A 150 4.14 -7.90 -6.48
N SER A 151 3.24 -7.80 -7.45
CA SER A 151 2.13 -6.84 -7.46
C SER A 151 0.80 -7.56 -7.68
N ILE A 152 -0.23 -7.15 -6.94
CA ILE A 152 -1.59 -7.67 -7.08
C ILE A 152 -2.58 -6.52 -7.19
N LEU A 153 -3.52 -6.69 -8.09
CA LEU A 153 -4.73 -5.89 -8.21
C LEU A 153 -5.91 -6.80 -7.85
N ALA A 154 -6.78 -6.38 -6.95
CA ALA A 154 -7.94 -7.15 -6.54
C ALA A 154 -9.14 -6.25 -6.21
N THR A 155 -10.34 -6.77 -6.44
CA THR A 155 -11.59 -6.05 -6.13
C THR A 155 -12.71 -7.04 -5.80
N ASN A 156 -13.61 -6.65 -4.91
CA ASN A 156 -14.88 -7.35 -4.65
C ASN A 156 -16.10 -6.65 -5.27
N THR A 157 -15.91 -5.51 -5.95
CA THR A 157 -16.98 -4.70 -6.54
C THR A 157 -16.92 -4.60 -8.05
N GLY A 158 -15.88 -5.17 -8.68
CA GLY A 158 -15.69 -5.10 -10.13
C GLY A 158 -15.19 -3.74 -10.67
N SER A 159 -14.91 -2.76 -9.80
CA SER A 159 -14.43 -1.43 -10.19
C SER A 159 -12.90 -1.38 -10.29
N LEU A 160 -12.33 -2.21 -11.13
CA LEU A 160 -10.91 -2.23 -11.42
C LEU A 160 -10.71 -2.09 -12.94
N TYR A 161 -9.92 -1.08 -13.34
CA TYR A 161 -9.58 -0.82 -14.73
C TYR A 161 -8.06 -0.96 -14.92
N TYR A 162 -7.63 -1.58 -15.99
CA TYR A 162 -6.23 -1.84 -16.35
C TYR A 162 -5.99 -1.67 -17.86
#